data_e2058821bc00a9436c3e884f4c3d5d16
#
_entry.id   e2058821bc00a9436c3e884f4c3d5d16
#
_cell.length_a   1.000
_cell.length_b   1.000
_cell.length_c   1.000
_cell.angle_alpha   90.00
_cell.angle_beta   90.00
_cell.angle_gamma   90.00
#
_symmetry.space_group_name_H-M   'P 1'
#
loop_
_entity.id
_entity.type
_entity.pdbx_description
1 polymer ?
#
loop_
_entity_poly.entity_id
_entity_poly.type
_entity_poly.pdbx_seq_one_letter_code
_entity_poly.pdbx_strand_id
1 'polypeptide(L)'
;RTTDEYGMLMMNLFFHDRKVDIKDINAIIISSVVPPLMPTLERMCLRYFNVNPLIVGPGTKTGIAIKYDNPREVGADRIVNAVAAHELYKGDLIIIDFGTATTYCAVQGNGDYVGGVITPGVTISAEALFQRAAKLPRIDVRDPGQVICRNTVSSMQSGMFYGYVGQVEGLVSRMKVEMGDHVTVVATGGLAQLISSATDCID
;
A
#
# COMPACT_ATOMS: atom_id res chain seq x y z
N ARG A 1 17.73 -11.08 -4.79
CA ARG A 1 18.53 -11.24 -3.55
C ARG A 1 18.36 -12.64 -2.99
N THR A 2 19.44 -13.16 -2.39
CA THR A 2 19.48 -14.48 -1.75
C THR A 2 19.00 -14.42 -0.30
N THR A 3 18.81 -15.59 0.31
CA THR A 3 18.51 -15.75 1.74
C THR A 3 19.52 -15.01 2.62
N ASP A 4 20.80 -15.12 2.27
CA ASP A 4 21.90 -14.54 3.07
C ASP A 4 21.98 -13.02 2.88
N GLU A 5 21.73 -12.50 1.68
CA GLU A 5 21.66 -11.05 1.46
C GLU A 5 20.55 -10.39 2.28
N TYR A 6 19.35 -11.01 2.34
CA TYR A 6 18.27 -10.50 3.21
C TYR A 6 18.61 -10.66 4.68
N GLY A 7 19.14 -11.82 5.09
CA GLY A 7 19.51 -12.07 6.47
C GLY A 7 20.57 -11.08 6.98
N MET A 8 21.66 -10.90 6.23
CA MET A 8 22.71 -9.95 6.57
C MET A 8 22.20 -8.50 6.59
N LEU A 9 21.30 -8.12 5.65
CA LEU A 9 20.72 -6.79 5.65
C LEU A 9 19.88 -6.55 6.92
N MET A 10 19.00 -7.49 7.28
CA MET A 10 18.18 -7.38 8.48
C MET A 10 19.03 -7.36 9.75
N MET A 11 20.02 -8.24 9.85
CA MET A 11 20.96 -8.27 10.96
C MET A 11 21.69 -6.93 11.14
N ASN A 12 22.18 -6.33 10.03
CA ASN A 12 22.81 -5.02 10.07
C ASN A 12 21.85 -3.90 10.51
N LEU A 13 20.63 -3.90 10.02
CA LEU A 13 19.61 -2.91 10.42
C LEU A 13 19.34 -2.99 11.92
N PHE A 14 19.09 -4.19 12.47
CA PHE A 14 18.89 -4.38 13.90
C PHE A 14 20.11 -4.06 14.74
N PHE A 15 21.32 -4.41 14.26
CA PHE A 15 22.57 -4.07 14.93
C PHE A 15 22.77 -2.55 15.07
N HIS A 16 22.39 -1.78 14.05
CA HIS A 16 22.49 -0.32 14.08
C HIS A 16 21.35 0.34 14.87
N ASP A 17 20.20 -0.31 14.98
CA ASP A 17 19.11 0.11 15.86
C ASP A 17 19.31 -0.52 17.24
N ARG A 18 20.04 0.17 18.12
CA ARG A 18 20.36 -0.29 19.47
C ARG A 18 19.16 -0.60 20.37
N LYS A 19 17.95 -0.40 19.90
CA LYS A 19 16.70 -0.71 20.61
C LYS A 19 16.21 -2.13 20.39
N VAL A 20 16.76 -2.86 19.40
CA VAL A 20 16.32 -4.21 19.04
C VAL A 20 17.49 -5.17 19.20
N ASP A 21 17.42 -6.06 20.23
CA ASP A 21 18.26 -7.25 20.26
C ASP A 21 17.60 -8.35 19.42
N ILE A 22 18.37 -8.93 18.50
CA ILE A 22 17.90 -10.01 17.61
C ILE A 22 17.36 -11.20 18.43
N LYS A 23 17.90 -11.42 19.61
CA LYS A 23 17.46 -12.49 20.52
C LYS A 23 16.05 -12.26 21.08
N ASP A 24 15.57 -11.04 21.05
CA ASP A 24 14.24 -10.67 21.53
C ASP A 24 13.17 -10.90 20.44
N ILE A 25 13.58 -11.20 19.19
CA ILE A 25 12.66 -11.52 18.10
C ILE A 25 12.15 -12.95 18.29
N ASN A 26 10.92 -13.08 18.76
CA ASN A 26 10.28 -14.36 19.04
C ASN A 26 9.16 -14.72 18.06
N ALA A 27 8.74 -13.77 17.20
CA ALA A 27 7.73 -13.98 16.18
C ALA A 27 8.02 -13.13 14.94
N ILE A 28 7.70 -13.66 13.76
CA ILE A 28 7.81 -12.96 12.46
C ILE A 28 6.52 -13.21 11.71
N ILE A 29 5.96 -12.16 11.14
CA ILE A 29 4.84 -12.24 10.19
C ILE A 29 5.28 -11.69 8.85
N ILE A 30 4.87 -12.37 7.76
CA ILE A 30 5.17 -11.97 6.39
C ILE A 30 3.87 -11.79 5.62
N SER A 31 3.67 -10.59 5.06
CA SER A 31 2.67 -10.32 4.05
C SER A 31 3.38 -9.99 2.74
N SER A 32 3.12 -10.76 1.69
CA SER A 32 3.78 -10.55 0.39
C SER A 32 2.88 -11.01 -0.76
N VAL A 33 2.90 -10.24 -1.83
CA VAL A 33 2.27 -10.55 -3.12
C VAL A 33 3.30 -10.90 -4.20
N VAL A 34 4.51 -11.30 -3.79
CA VAL A 34 5.61 -11.69 -4.67
C VAL A 34 5.97 -13.17 -4.42
N PRO A 35 5.24 -14.13 -5.02
CA PRO A 35 5.42 -15.55 -4.74
C PRO A 35 6.87 -16.07 -4.87
N PRO A 36 7.68 -15.64 -5.85
CA PRO A 36 9.06 -16.13 -5.97
C PRO A 36 9.97 -15.72 -4.79
N LEU A 37 9.59 -14.72 -4.01
CA LEU A 37 10.37 -14.24 -2.87
C LEU A 37 10.14 -15.07 -1.61
N MET A 38 8.97 -15.69 -1.47
CA MET A 38 8.55 -16.36 -0.24
C MET A 38 9.52 -17.44 0.27
N PRO A 39 10.00 -18.40 -0.57
CA PRO A 39 10.92 -19.41 -0.08
C PRO A 39 12.26 -18.85 0.42
N THR A 40 12.64 -17.69 -0.10
CA THR A 40 13.87 -16.99 0.32
C THR A 40 13.68 -16.34 1.69
N LEU A 41 12.54 -15.68 1.90
CA LEU A 41 12.21 -15.03 3.17
C LEU A 41 11.98 -16.05 4.29
N GLU A 42 11.26 -17.14 4.02
CA GLU A 42 11.06 -18.22 5.00
C GLU A 42 12.39 -18.81 5.47
N ARG A 43 13.27 -19.16 4.52
CA ARG A 43 14.61 -19.66 4.87
C ARG A 43 15.44 -18.63 5.63
N MET A 44 15.29 -17.36 5.31
CA MET A 44 15.96 -16.27 6.02
C MET A 44 15.50 -16.18 7.47
N CYS A 45 14.18 -16.24 7.73
CA CYS A 45 13.64 -16.23 9.09
C CYS A 45 14.15 -17.40 9.92
N LEU A 46 14.14 -18.61 9.36
CA LEU A 46 14.65 -19.80 10.04
C LEU A 46 16.16 -19.70 10.30
N ARG A 47 16.95 -19.34 9.30
CA ARG A 47 18.41 -19.36 9.38
C ARG A 47 18.98 -18.29 10.29
N TYR A 48 18.44 -17.08 10.26
CA TYR A 48 19.00 -15.92 10.94
C TYR A 48 18.32 -15.59 12.27
N PHE A 49 17.07 -15.95 12.43
CA PHE A 49 16.28 -15.65 13.63
C PHE A 49 15.81 -16.91 14.38
N ASN A 50 15.96 -18.08 13.79
CA ASN A 50 15.45 -19.34 14.31
C ASN A 50 13.93 -19.31 14.60
N VAL A 51 13.17 -18.58 13.79
CA VAL A 51 11.73 -18.38 13.94
C VAL A 51 11.02 -18.84 12.65
N ASN A 52 9.98 -19.67 12.80
CA ASN A 52 9.06 -19.97 11.70
C ASN A 52 8.13 -18.77 11.49
N PRO A 53 8.14 -18.12 10.31
CA PRO A 53 7.27 -16.97 10.12
C PRO A 53 5.81 -17.39 9.93
N LEU A 54 4.88 -16.57 10.43
CA LEU A 54 3.48 -16.63 10.02
C LEU A 54 3.36 -15.95 8.66
N ILE A 55 2.88 -16.69 7.66
CA ILE A 55 2.66 -16.16 6.31
C ILE A 55 1.19 -15.81 6.18
N VAL A 56 0.90 -14.55 5.85
CA VAL A 56 -0.46 -14.10 5.56
C VAL A 56 -0.83 -14.54 4.15
N GLY A 57 -1.89 -15.33 4.04
CA GLY A 57 -2.37 -15.87 2.77
C GLY A 57 -3.77 -16.46 2.88
N PRO A 58 -4.26 -17.11 1.81
CA PRO A 58 -5.58 -17.74 1.81
C PRO A 58 -5.73 -18.73 2.97
N GLY A 59 -6.77 -18.54 3.77
CA GLY A 59 -7.05 -19.39 4.94
C GLY A 59 -6.47 -18.88 6.27
N THR A 60 -5.65 -17.82 6.27
CA THR A 60 -5.23 -17.15 7.51
C THR A 60 -6.44 -16.54 8.21
N LYS A 61 -6.64 -16.87 9.48
CA LYS A 61 -7.71 -16.30 10.29
C LYS A 61 -7.34 -14.89 10.72
N THR A 62 -7.83 -13.90 10.00
CA THR A 62 -7.50 -12.48 10.21
C THR A 62 -8.57 -11.70 10.98
N GLY A 63 -9.74 -12.30 11.21
CA GLY A 63 -10.90 -11.59 11.78
C GLY A 63 -11.71 -10.81 10.75
N ILE A 64 -11.20 -10.62 9.53
CA ILE A 64 -11.89 -9.98 8.40
C ILE A 64 -12.54 -11.05 7.53
N ALA A 65 -13.83 -10.89 7.23
CA ALA A 65 -14.55 -11.74 6.30
C ALA A 65 -14.46 -11.17 4.88
N ILE A 66 -13.83 -11.90 3.96
CA ILE A 66 -13.63 -11.43 2.59
C ILE A 66 -14.87 -11.78 1.75
N LYS A 67 -15.65 -10.78 1.36
CA LYS A 67 -16.88 -10.89 0.55
C LYS A 67 -16.61 -10.66 -0.94
N TYR A 68 -15.45 -11.05 -1.41
CA TYR A 68 -15.08 -11.03 -2.83
C TYR A 68 -15.68 -12.25 -3.54
N ASP A 69 -15.99 -12.15 -4.82
CA ASP A 69 -16.49 -13.28 -5.61
C ASP A 69 -15.55 -14.49 -5.52
N ASN A 70 -14.24 -14.21 -5.62
CA ASN A 70 -13.20 -15.17 -5.32
C ASN A 70 -12.25 -14.61 -4.24
N PRO A 71 -12.40 -14.98 -2.98
CA PRO A 71 -11.59 -14.45 -1.87
C PRO A 71 -10.09 -14.67 -2.03
N ARG A 72 -9.66 -15.64 -2.85
CA ARG A 72 -8.24 -15.95 -3.10
C ARG A 72 -7.56 -14.91 -4.00
N GLU A 73 -8.32 -14.05 -4.67
CA GLU A 73 -7.80 -12.99 -5.53
C GLU A 73 -7.41 -11.73 -4.76
N VAL A 74 -7.82 -11.62 -3.49
CA VAL A 74 -7.44 -10.48 -2.64
C VAL A 74 -6.01 -10.69 -2.17
N GLY A 75 -5.12 -9.78 -2.56
CA GLY A 75 -3.71 -9.80 -2.17
C GLY A 75 -3.53 -9.69 -0.65
N ALA A 76 -2.51 -10.36 -0.13
CA ALA A 76 -2.20 -10.36 1.30
C ALA A 76 -1.93 -8.96 1.85
N ASP A 77 -1.34 -8.06 1.06
CA ASP A 77 -1.13 -6.65 1.37
C ASP A 77 -2.45 -5.91 1.64
N ARG A 78 -3.46 -6.12 0.80
CA ARG A 78 -4.80 -5.52 0.98
C ARG A 78 -5.50 -6.07 2.23
N ILE A 79 -5.33 -7.37 2.50
CA ILE A 79 -5.90 -8.01 3.69
C ILE A 79 -5.29 -7.42 4.97
N VAL A 80 -3.96 -7.30 5.07
CA VAL A 80 -3.33 -6.77 6.28
C VAL A 80 -3.63 -5.29 6.49
N ASN A 81 -3.74 -4.50 5.42
CA ASN A 81 -4.19 -3.12 5.51
C ASN A 81 -5.63 -3.02 6.05
N ALA A 82 -6.53 -3.91 5.57
CA ALA A 82 -7.90 -3.97 6.05
C ALA A 82 -8.00 -4.36 7.52
N VAL A 83 -7.22 -5.37 7.96
CA VAL A 83 -7.13 -5.80 9.37
C VAL A 83 -6.66 -4.65 10.26
N ALA A 84 -5.57 -4.00 9.88
CA ALA A 84 -4.99 -2.91 10.66
C ALA A 84 -5.95 -1.72 10.76
N ALA A 85 -6.55 -1.32 9.66
CA ALA A 85 -7.49 -0.20 9.64
C ALA A 85 -8.76 -0.51 10.46
N HIS A 86 -9.32 -1.72 10.31
CA HIS A 86 -10.51 -2.13 11.08
C HIS A 86 -10.25 -2.19 12.59
N GLU A 87 -9.04 -2.56 13.02
CA GLU A 87 -8.66 -2.56 14.43
C GLU A 87 -8.48 -1.14 14.99
N LEU A 88 -7.87 -0.24 14.19
CA LEU A 88 -7.54 1.12 14.63
C LEU A 88 -8.72 2.09 14.54
N TYR A 89 -9.59 1.92 13.54
CA TYR A 89 -10.72 2.81 13.26
C TYR A 89 -12.04 2.07 13.40
N LYS A 90 -13.08 2.76 13.83
CA LYS A 90 -14.43 2.19 13.98
C LYS A 90 -15.33 2.60 12.81
N GLY A 91 -16.29 1.75 12.49
CA GLY A 91 -17.26 2.01 11.42
C GLY A 91 -16.77 1.54 10.05
N ASP A 92 -17.43 2.03 9.02
CA ASP A 92 -17.11 1.71 7.63
C ASP A 92 -15.85 2.46 7.18
N LEU A 93 -15.02 1.80 6.37
CA LEU A 93 -13.70 2.29 6.00
C LEU A 93 -13.48 2.21 4.49
N ILE A 94 -12.86 3.25 3.95
CA ILE A 94 -12.16 3.21 2.67
C ILE A 94 -10.67 3.33 2.96
N ILE A 95 -9.88 2.33 2.55
CA ILE A 95 -8.46 2.28 2.78
C ILE A 95 -7.75 2.46 1.44
N ILE A 96 -6.94 3.51 1.33
CA ILE A 96 -6.20 3.85 0.11
C ILE A 96 -4.73 3.49 0.35
N ASP A 97 -4.19 2.60 -0.48
CA ASP A 97 -2.76 2.25 -0.44
C ASP A 97 -2.05 2.77 -1.70
N PHE A 98 -1.13 3.71 -1.51
CA PHE A 98 -0.29 4.28 -2.57
C PHE A 98 0.99 3.46 -2.75
N GLY A 99 0.84 2.25 -3.26
CA GLY A 99 1.91 1.31 -3.58
C GLY A 99 2.29 1.27 -5.06
N THR A 100 2.76 0.10 -5.53
CA THR A 100 2.98 -0.18 -6.95
C THR A 100 1.71 0.00 -7.77
N ALA A 101 0.59 -0.50 -7.28
CA ALA A 101 -0.75 -0.07 -7.67
C ALA A 101 -1.29 0.87 -6.58
N THR A 102 -2.20 1.77 -6.94
CA THR A 102 -3.03 2.46 -5.94
C THR A 102 -4.31 1.66 -5.77
N THR A 103 -4.54 1.16 -4.56
CA THR A 103 -5.72 0.35 -4.25
C THR A 103 -6.63 1.08 -3.28
N TYR A 104 -7.94 0.91 -3.47
CA TYR A 104 -8.99 1.44 -2.62
C TYR A 104 -9.79 0.25 -2.10
N CYS A 105 -9.72 -0.03 -0.82
CA CYS A 105 -10.40 -1.17 -0.20
C CYS A 105 -11.57 -0.69 0.63
N ALA A 106 -12.74 -1.30 0.44
CA ALA A 106 -13.95 -1.03 1.19
C ALA A 106 -14.14 -2.10 2.29
N VAL A 107 -14.24 -1.66 3.54
CA VAL A 107 -14.44 -2.52 4.70
C VAL A 107 -15.60 -1.99 5.52
N GLN A 108 -16.59 -2.84 5.80
CA GLN A 108 -17.71 -2.48 6.64
C GLN A 108 -17.36 -2.55 8.13
N GLY A 109 -18.11 -1.83 8.97
CA GLY A 109 -17.86 -1.76 10.40
C GLY A 109 -17.98 -3.09 11.15
N ASN A 110 -18.61 -4.10 10.54
CA ASN A 110 -18.66 -5.48 11.04
C ASN A 110 -17.42 -6.32 10.67
N GLY A 111 -16.45 -5.75 9.96
CA GLY A 111 -15.25 -6.44 9.48
C GLY A 111 -15.42 -7.15 8.13
N ASP A 112 -16.49 -6.91 7.38
CA ASP A 112 -16.63 -7.46 6.04
C ASP A 112 -15.82 -6.63 5.03
N TYR A 113 -14.84 -7.26 4.38
CA TYR A 113 -14.14 -6.70 3.23
C TYR A 113 -15.00 -6.91 1.99
N VAL A 114 -15.66 -5.86 1.51
CA VAL A 114 -16.71 -5.96 0.49
C VAL A 114 -16.20 -5.75 -0.95
N GLY A 115 -14.99 -5.23 -1.11
CA GLY A 115 -14.45 -5.01 -2.46
C GLY A 115 -13.51 -3.82 -2.54
N GLY A 116 -13.38 -3.25 -3.72
CA GLY A 116 -12.58 -2.05 -3.90
C GLY A 116 -12.20 -1.75 -5.35
N VAL A 117 -11.28 -0.80 -5.51
CA VAL A 117 -10.80 -0.33 -6.81
C VAL A 117 -9.28 -0.51 -6.88
N ILE A 118 -8.77 -0.81 -8.06
CA ILE A 118 -7.34 -0.91 -8.33
C ILE A 118 -7.03 0.00 -9.53
N THR A 119 -6.06 0.88 -9.34
CA THR A 119 -5.56 1.77 -10.39
C THR A 119 -4.04 1.63 -10.52
N PRO A 120 -3.46 2.08 -11.64
CA PRO A 120 -2.00 2.16 -11.71
C PRO A 120 -1.47 3.03 -10.56
N GLY A 121 -0.33 2.65 -9.98
CA GLY A 121 0.32 3.48 -8.96
C GLY A 121 0.94 4.75 -9.54
N VAL A 122 1.09 5.78 -8.73
CA VAL A 122 1.60 7.10 -9.16
C VAL A 122 2.97 6.98 -9.82
N THR A 123 3.88 6.24 -9.18
CA THR A 123 5.26 6.09 -9.67
C THR A 123 5.32 5.33 -11.00
N ILE A 124 4.57 4.23 -11.14
CA ILE A 124 4.56 3.46 -12.39
C ILE A 124 3.89 4.25 -13.53
N SER A 125 2.92 5.11 -13.24
CA SER A 125 2.29 5.97 -14.24
C SER A 125 3.26 7.05 -14.74
N ALA A 126 4.03 7.67 -13.84
CA ALA A 126 5.09 8.61 -14.21
C ALA A 126 6.19 7.93 -15.05
N GLU A 127 6.59 6.72 -14.66
CA GLU A 127 7.58 5.92 -15.39
C GLU A 127 7.05 5.50 -16.77
N ALA A 128 5.76 5.14 -16.90
CA ALA A 128 5.14 4.80 -18.18
C ALA A 128 5.14 5.99 -19.15
N LEU A 129 4.91 7.22 -18.67
CA LEU A 129 5.04 8.42 -19.47
C LEU A 129 6.46 8.61 -20.00
N PHE A 130 7.47 8.46 -19.14
CA PHE A 130 8.88 8.54 -19.53
C PHE A 130 9.25 7.48 -20.57
N GLN A 131 8.82 6.23 -20.36
CA GLN A 131 9.18 5.11 -21.25
C GLN A 131 8.47 5.13 -22.60
N ARG A 132 7.25 5.68 -22.67
CA ARG A 132 6.40 5.61 -23.87
C ARG A 132 6.35 6.91 -24.67
N ALA A 133 6.70 8.04 -24.09
CA ALA A 133 6.69 9.33 -24.77
C ALA A 133 8.12 9.74 -25.17
N ALA A 134 8.34 9.94 -26.46
CA ALA A 134 9.69 10.14 -27.04
C ALA A 134 10.47 11.34 -26.48
N LYS A 135 9.80 12.33 -25.88
CA LYS A 135 10.41 13.59 -25.45
C LYS A 135 10.14 13.96 -23.99
N LEU A 136 9.48 13.09 -23.22
CA LEU A 136 9.20 13.39 -21.82
C LEU A 136 10.34 12.87 -20.94
N PRO A 137 10.91 13.71 -20.06
CA PRO A 137 11.96 13.29 -19.14
C PRO A 137 11.41 12.44 -17.98
N ARG A 138 12.29 11.74 -17.30
CA ARG A 138 11.96 11.15 -15.99
C ARG A 138 11.76 12.28 -14.98
N ILE A 139 10.74 12.17 -14.14
CA ILE A 139 10.41 13.14 -13.11
C ILE A 139 10.23 12.45 -11.74
N ASP A 140 10.48 13.20 -10.69
CA ASP A 140 10.00 12.86 -9.34
C ASP A 140 8.61 13.45 -9.14
N VAL A 141 7.70 12.66 -8.58
CA VAL A 141 6.34 13.13 -8.27
C VAL A 141 6.39 14.01 -7.03
N ARG A 142 5.96 15.25 -7.19
CA ARG A 142 5.87 16.26 -6.13
C ARG A 142 4.81 17.29 -6.46
N ASP A 143 4.37 18.03 -5.45
CA ASP A 143 3.50 19.17 -5.65
C ASP A 143 4.24 20.29 -6.39
N PRO A 144 3.77 20.73 -7.58
CA PRO A 144 4.35 21.85 -8.31
C PRO A 144 3.86 23.22 -7.81
N GLY A 145 2.94 23.27 -6.84
CA GLY A 145 2.35 24.50 -6.28
C GLY A 145 1.30 25.19 -7.16
N GLN A 146 1.11 24.73 -8.40
CA GLN A 146 0.10 25.26 -9.33
C GLN A 146 -0.26 24.25 -10.42
N VAL A 147 -1.50 24.30 -10.88
CA VAL A 147 -2.00 23.35 -11.91
C VAL A 147 -1.44 23.67 -13.30
N ILE A 148 -1.49 24.95 -13.71
CA ILE A 148 -1.02 25.36 -15.04
C ILE A 148 0.46 25.71 -14.97
N CYS A 149 1.32 24.83 -15.48
CA CYS A 149 2.77 25.01 -15.49
C CYS A 149 3.29 25.45 -16.85
N ARG A 150 4.51 26.06 -16.88
CA ARG A 150 5.08 26.65 -18.09
C ARG A 150 6.31 25.91 -18.63
N ASN A 151 6.59 24.71 -18.16
CA ASN A 151 7.64 23.83 -18.68
C ASN A 151 7.22 22.38 -18.55
N THR A 152 7.84 21.49 -19.32
CA THR A 152 7.45 20.08 -19.42
C THR A 152 7.53 19.35 -18.07
N VAL A 153 8.60 19.54 -17.32
CA VAL A 153 8.80 18.84 -16.02
C VAL A 153 7.69 19.21 -15.04
N SER A 154 7.47 20.51 -14.82
CA SER A 154 6.41 20.94 -13.90
C SER A 154 5.00 20.59 -14.40
N SER A 155 4.78 20.58 -15.73
CA SER A 155 3.49 20.15 -16.31
C SER A 155 3.24 18.66 -16.07
N MET A 156 4.27 17.81 -16.18
CA MET A 156 4.17 16.40 -15.86
C MET A 156 3.94 16.18 -14.34
N GLN A 157 4.65 16.94 -13.51
CA GLN A 157 4.45 16.91 -12.04
C GLN A 157 3.03 17.30 -11.66
N SER A 158 2.51 18.38 -12.27
CA SER A 158 1.13 18.84 -12.07
C SER A 158 0.12 17.77 -12.48
N GLY A 159 0.29 17.16 -13.65
CA GLY A 159 -0.59 16.09 -14.12
C GLY A 159 -0.55 14.85 -13.21
N MET A 160 0.62 14.45 -12.72
CA MET A 160 0.75 13.34 -11.78
C MET A 160 0.15 13.69 -10.42
N PHE A 161 0.48 14.82 -9.85
CA PHE A 161 0.05 15.20 -8.53
C PHE A 161 -1.47 15.49 -8.47
N TYR A 162 -1.92 16.52 -9.19
CA TYR A 162 -3.34 16.89 -9.17
C TYR A 162 -4.25 15.87 -9.87
N GLY A 163 -3.73 15.12 -10.85
CA GLY A 163 -4.46 14.02 -11.47
C GLY A 163 -4.78 12.90 -10.46
N TYR A 164 -3.83 12.54 -9.59
CA TYR A 164 -4.07 11.56 -8.53
C TYR A 164 -4.91 12.12 -7.38
N VAL A 165 -4.76 13.38 -7.02
CA VAL A 165 -5.68 14.04 -6.07
C VAL A 165 -7.12 13.94 -6.59
N GLY A 166 -7.38 14.36 -7.82
CA GLY A 166 -8.72 14.28 -8.42
C GLY A 166 -9.22 12.84 -8.60
N GLN A 167 -8.32 11.87 -8.87
CA GLN A 167 -8.69 10.46 -8.91
C GLN A 167 -9.16 9.97 -7.53
N VAL A 168 -8.44 10.33 -6.47
CA VAL A 168 -8.81 9.99 -5.08
C VAL A 168 -10.17 10.58 -4.73
N GLU A 169 -10.35 11.87 -4.93
CA GLU A 169 -11.60 12.56 -4.65
C GLU A 169 -12.78 11.95 -5.43
N GLY A 170 -12.58 11.72 -6.72
CA GLY A 170 -13.61 11.14 -7.58
C GLY A 170 -13.98 9.71 -7.23
N LEU A 171 -13.01 8.87 -6.85
CA LEU A 171 -13.29 7.47 -6.45
C LEU A 171 -13.88 7.41 -5.05
N VAL A 172 -13.33 8.12 -4.09
CA VAL A 172 -13.85 8.18 -2.72
C VAL A 172 -15.29 8.67 -2.69
N SER A 173 -15.60 9.74 -3.45
CA SER A 173 -16.98 10.25 -3.55
C SER A 173 -17.94 9.17 -4.07
N ARG A 174 -17.55 8.40 -5.08
CA ARG A 174 -18.39 7.32 -5.62
C ARG A 174 -18.52 6.15 -4.65
N MET A 175 -17.45 5.77 -3.98
CA MET A 175 -17.48 4.71 -2.98
C MET A 175 -18.35 5.09 -1.78
N LYS A 176 -18.34 6.35 -1.34
CA LYS A 176 -19.24 6.85 -0.29
C LYS A 176 -20.72 6.77 -0.69
N VAL A 177 -21.05 6.96 -1.97
CA VAL A 177 -22.43 6.75 -2.46
C VAL A 177 -22.89 5.30 -2.29
N GLU A 178 -21.98 4.33 -2.47
CA GLU A 178 -22.29 2.90 -2.32
C GLU A 178 -22.28 2.42 -0.86
N MET A 179 -21.42 2.99 -0.02
CA MET A 179 -21.20 2.56 1.37
C MET A 179 -22.00 3.39 2.40
N GLY A 180 -22.40 4.61 2.03
CA GLY A 180 -23.00 5.59 2.94
C GLY A 180 -22.05 6.74 3.28
N ASP A 181 -22.58 7.83 3.83
CA ASP A 181 -21.82 9.07 4.06
C ASP A 181 -20.88 9.01 5.29
N HIS A 182 -21.12 8.07 6.21
CA HIS A 182 -20.36 7.94 7.45
C HIS A 182 -19.18 6.94 7.31
N VAL A 183 -18.36 7.16 6.29
CA VAL A 183 -17.19 6.31 5.99
C VAL A 183 -15.92 7.07 6.32
N THR A 184 -15.06 6.50 7.16
CA THR A 184 -13.72 7.02 7.41
C THR A 184 -12.78 6.62 6.27
N VAL A 185 -12.02 7.57 5.75
CA VAL A 185 -11.09 7.35 4.64
C VAL A 185 -9.66 7.45 5.17
N VAL A 186 -8.93 6.36 5.11
CA VAL A 186 -7.54 6.31 5.57
C VAL A 186 -6.59 6.02 4.43
N ALA A 187 -5.39 6.58 4.51
CA ALA A 187 -4.36 6.38 3.50
C ALA A 187 -3.09 5.78 4.08
N THR A 188 -2.43 4.93 3.28
CA THR A 188 -1.13 4.33 3.57
C THR A 188 -0.28 4.25 2.30
N GLY A 189 0.96 3.80 2.44
CA GLY A 189 1.90 3.69 1.31
C GLY A 189 2.82 4.89 1.17
N GLY A 190 3.79 4.77 0.28
CA GLY A 190 4.93 5.70 0.20
C GLY A 190 4.57 7.14 -0.23
N LEU A 191 3.44 7.35 -0.90
CA LEU A 191 2.98 8.67 -1.34
C LEU A 191 1.72 9.14 -0.62
N ALA A 192 1.28 8.43 0.43
CA ALA A 192 0.08 8.79 1.18
C ALA A 192 0.15 10.23 1.71
N GLN A 193 1.24 10.61 2.39
CA GLN A 193 1.41 11.93 2.95
C GLN A 193 1.38 13.04 1.87
N LEU A 194 1.99 12.78 0.72
CA LEU A 194 2.03 13.75 -0.38
C LEU A 194 0.63 14.03 -0.92
N ILE A 195 -0.16 12.98 -1.18
CA ILE A 195 -1.51 13.14 -1.76
C ILE A 195 -2.51 13.65 -0.71
N SER A 196 -2.47 13.13 0.51
CA SER A 196 -3.39 13.55 1.57
C SER A 196 -3.23 15.03 1.95
N SER A 197 -2.04 15.61 1.78
CA SER A 197 -1.85 17.04 2.05
C SER A 197 -2.59 17.98 1.08
N ALA A 198 -3.14 17.45 -0.01
CA ALA A 198 -3.79 18.22 -1.07
C ALA A 198 -5.29 17.92 -1.24
N THR A 199 -5.88 17.18 -0.31
CA THR A 199 -7.32 16.85 -0.35
C THR A 199 -7.87 16.70 1.06
N ASP A 200 -9.13 17.10 1.24
CA ASP A 200 -9.87 16.98 2.51
C ASP A 200 -10.69 15.67 2.56
N CYS A 201 -10.58 14.78 1.57
CA CYS A 201 -11.38 13.55 1.55
C CYS A 201 -10.72 12.37 2.28
N ILE A 202 -9.51 12.54 2.79
CA ILE A 202 -8.76 11.58 3.62
C ILE A 202 -8.72 12.12 5.05
N ASP A 203 -9.17 11.33 6.02
CA ASP A 203 -9.31 11.69 7.43
C ASP A 203 -8.00 11.61 8.24
#